data_92ee935d170f29f6796476029063b7eb
#
_entry.id   92ee935d170f29f6796476029063b7eb
#
_cell.length_a   1.000
_cell.length_b   1.000
_cell.length_c   1.000
_cell.angle_alpha   90.00
_cell.angle_beta   90.00
_cell.angle_gamma   90.00
#
_symmetry.space_group_name_H-M   'P 1'
#
loop_
_entity.id
_entity.type
_entity.pdbx_description
1 polymer ?
#
loop_
_entity_poly.entity_id
_entity_poly.type
_entity_poly.pdbx_seq_one_letter_code
_entity_poly.pdbx_strand_id
1 'polypeptide(L)'
;MIEGVSLHSLKQISVPKGDLWHAFKMNDEGFVGFGEAYLTQIEPHQIKGWKRHNRYVLNIVVIVGAVKFVIYDDRQESITRG
;
A
#
# COMPACT_ATOMS: atom_id res chain seq x y z
N MET A 1 5.78 -14.15 -0.46
CA MET A 1 5.74 -12.67 -0.48
C MET A 1 6.92 -12.13 0.31
N ILE A 2 7.36 -10.93 -0.01
CA ILE A 2 8.48 -10.28 0.68
C ILE A 2 8.17 -10.09 2.16
N GLU A 3 9.12 -10.38 3.01
CA GLU A 3 8.99 -10.22 4.45
C GLU A 3 8.63 -8.78 4.81
N GLY A 4 7.61 -8.60 5.62
CA GLY A 4 7.11 -7.27 6.02
C GLY A 4 6.14 -6.63 5.04
N VAL A 5 5.82 -7.30 3.94
CA VAL A 5 4.82 -6.82 2.98
C VAL A 5 3.55 -7.64 3.14
N SER A 6 2.43 -6.97 3.30
CA SER A 6 1.12 -7.59 3.45
C SER A 6 0.13 -7.02 2.44
N LEU A 7 -0.76 -7.85 1.96
CA LEU A 7 -1.82 -7.45 1.04
C LEU A 7 -3.16 -7.76 1.70
N HIS A 8 -4.01 -6.76 1.80
CA HIS A 8 -5.32 -6.90 2.42
C HIS A 8 -6.42 -6.41 1.49
N SER A 9 -7.52 -7.16 1.44
CA SER A 9 -8.74 -6.69 0.80
C SER A 9 -9.43 -5.68 1.71
N LEU A 10 -9.93 -4.61 1.12
CA LEU A 10 -10.68 -3.61 1.88
C LEU A 10 -12.07 -4.15 2.23
N LYS A 11 -12.51 -3.90 3.46
CA LYS A 11 -13.86 -4.26 3.87
C LYS A 11 -14.85 -3.35 3.15
N GLN A 12 -15.76 -3.97 2.41
CA GLN A 12 -16.84 -3.29 1.72
C GLN A 12 -18.12 -3.37 2.54
N ILE A 13 -18.82 -2.27 2.65
CA ILE A 13 -20.10 -2.19 3.33
C ILE A 13 -21.15 -1.70 2.34
N SER A 14 -22.15 -2.52 2.10
CA SER A 14 -23.26 -2.17 1.20
C SER A 14 -24.21 -1.20 1.87
N VAL A 15 -24.48 -0.11 1.17
CA VAL A 15 -25.40 0.96 1.61
C VAL A 15 -26.31 1.32 0.44
N PRO A 16 -27.61 1.57 0.65
CA PRO A 16 -28.55 1.76 -0.46
C PRO A 16 -28.18 2.85 -1.46
N LYS A 17 -27.47 3.89 -1.03
CA LYS A 17 -27.12 5.01 -1.91
C LYS A 17 -25.71 4.94 -2.44
N GLY A 18 -25.00 3.87 -2.19
CA GLY A 18 -23.62 3.69 -2.63
C GLY A 18 -22.79 3.04 -1.56
N ASP A 19 -22.04 2.02 -1.93
CA ASP A 19 -21.24 1.25 -1.02
C ASP A 19 -20.06 2.07 -0.49
N LEU A 20 -19.54 1.67 0.66
CA LEU A 20 -18.33 2.25 1.20
C LEU A 20 -17.28 1.17 1.48
N TRP A 21 -16.03 1.56 1.49
CA TRP A 21 -14.92 0.69 1.83
C TRP A 21 -14.10 1.31 2.94
N HIS A 22 -13.68 0.47 3.89
CA HIS A 22 -12.72 0.91 4.91
C HIS A 22 -11.32 0.91 4.31
N ALA A 23 -10.79 2.08 4.02
CA ALA A 23 -9.46 2.19 3.43
C ALA A 23 -8.36 1.86 4.43
N PHE A 24 -8.41 2.48 5.62
CA PHE A 24 -7.41 2.25 6.64
C PHE A 24 -7.92 2.73 8.00
N LYS A 25 -7.66 1.93 9.03
CA LYS A 25 -8.11 2.23 10.39
C LYS A 25 -6.96 2.12 11.37
N MET A 26 -7.11 2.80 12.50
CA MET A 26 -6.12 2.81 13.56
C MET A 26 -5.78 1.42 14.10
N ASN A 27 -6.71 0.48 14.05
CA ASN A 27 -6.50 -0.89 14.52
C ASN A 27 -6.18 -1.89 13.39
N ASP A 28 -5.94 -1.41 12.18
CA ASP A 28 -5.49 -2.28 11.08
C ASP A 28 -4.04 -2.68 11.27
N GLU A 29 -3.71 -3.88 10.77
CA GLU A 29 -2.32 -4.30 10.67
C GLU A 29 -1.55 -3.30 9.80
N GLY A 30 -0.35 -2.96 10.22
CA GLY A 30 0.48 -1.99 9.51
C GLY A 30 0.33 -0.57 10.01
N PHE A 31 -0.66 -0.26 10.84
CA PHE A 31 -0.75 1.07 11.42
C PHE A 31 0.27 1.24 12.55
N VAL A 32 1.17 2.18 12.37
CA VAL A 32 2.21 2.50 13.36
C VAL A 32 2.16 3.96 13.81
N GLY A 33 1.12 4.68 13.44
CA GLY A 33 0.97 6.10 13.70
C GLY A 33 0.75 6.87 12.41
N PHE A 34 0.43 8.13 12.52
CA PHE A 34 0.22 9.00 11.37
C PHE A 34 1.46 9.86 11.14
N GLY A 35 2.01 9.83 9.94
CA GLY A 35 3.05 10.74 9.50
C GLY A 35 2.52 11.71 8.47
N GLU A 36 2.23 11.21 7.27
CA GLU A 36 1.60 12.02 6.24
C GLU A 36 0.75 11.14 5.33
N ALA A 37 -0.22 11.75 4.69
CA ALA A 37 -1.02 11.11 3.66
C ALA A 37 -1.07 12.02 2.43
N TYR A 38 -0.89 11.45 1.26
CA TYR A 38 -1.02 12.17 0.00
C TYR A 38 -1.58 11.27 -1.08
N LEU A 39 -2.08 11.88 -2.10
CA LEU A 39 -2.59 11.17 -3.28
C LEU A 39 -1.61 11.37 -4.43
N THR A 40 -1.44 10.31 -5.21
CA THR A 40 -0.60 10.37 -6.41
C THR A 40 -1.33 9.70 -7.56
N GLN A 41 -0.91 10.01 -8.75
CA GLN A 41 -1.49 9.49 -9.98
C GLN A 41 -0.38 8.96 -10.88
N ILE A 42 -0.68 7.86 -11.58
CA ILE A 42 0.20 7.32 -12.60
C ILE A 42 -0.60 7.33 -13.90
N GLU A 43 -0.08 8.03 -14.90
CA GLU A 43 -0.72 8.08 -16.20
C GLU A 43 -0.65 6.71 -16.88
N PRO A 44 -1.61 6.38 -17.77
CA PRO A 44 -1.61 5.11 -18.48
C PRO A 44 -0.28 4.84 -19.18
N HIS A 45 0.20 3.61 -19.08
CA HIS A 45 1.44 3.14 -19.70
C HIS A 45 2.71 3.81 -19.16
N GLN A 46 2.62 4.52 -18.05
CA GLN A 46 3.78 5.13 -17.41
C GLN A 46 4.26 4.28 -16.23
N ILE A 47 5.52 4.42 -15.90
CA ILE A 47 6.16 3.74 -14.77
C ILE A 47 6.76 4.81 -13.86
N LYS A 48 6.40 4.75 -12.58
CA LYS A 48 7.04 5.56 -11.52
C LYS A 48 7.90 4.66 -10.66
N GLY A 49 9.08 5.04 -10.40
CA GLY A 49 10.01 4.31 -9.52
C GLY A 49 11.44 4.59 -9.95
N TRP A 50 12.42 4.07 -9.34
CA TRP A 50 12.36 3.29 -8.08
C TRP A 50 12.46 4.26 -6.92
N LYS A 51 11.81 3.92 -5.79
CA LYS A 51 11.97 4.66 -4.53
C LYS A 51 12.42 3.69 -3.46
N ARG A 52 13.42 4.08 -2.69
CA ARG A 52 13.92 3.30 -1.57
C ARG A 52 13.51 3.95 -0.27
N HIS A 53 12.96 3.15 0.63
CA HIS A 53 12.53 3.61 1.95
C HIS A 53 13.29 2.88 3.03
N ASN A 54 13.97 3.63 3.89
CA ASN A 54 14.76 3.08 5.00
C ASN A 54 14.09 3.24 6.36
N ARG A 55 13.14 4.17 6.47
CA ARG A 55 12.57 4.57 7.76
C ARG A 55 11.05 4.56 7.80
N TYR A 56 10.41 4.44 6.64
CA TYR A 56 8.96 4.62 6.57
C TYR A 56 8.25 3.30 6.50
N VAL A 57 7.12 3.22 7.21
CA VAL A 57 6.11 2.20 6.97
C VAL A 57 5.09 2.82 6.03
N LEU A 58 4.84 2.16 4.91
CA LEU A 58 3.90 2.63 3.90
C LEU A 58 2.65 1.77 3.90
N ASN A 59 1.51 2.43 3.88
CA ASN A 59 0.22 1.79 3.65
C ASN A 59 -0.39 2.44 2.40
N ILE A 60 -0.64 1.65 1.39
CA ILE A 60 -1.03 2.12 0.07
C ILE A 60 -2.41 1.57 -0.28
N VAL A 61 -3.30 2.46 -0.73
CA VAL A 61 -4.62 2.09 -1.20
C VAL A 61 -4.80 2.60 -2.62
N VAL A 62 -5.19 1.72 -3.53
CA VAL A 62 -5.53 2.10 -4.90
C VAL A 62 -7.01 2.46 -4.94
N ILE A 63 -7.31 3.74 -5.15
CA ILE A 63 -8.69 4.25 -5.09
C ILE A 63 -9.41 4.05 -6.41
N VAL A 64 -8.73 4.30 -7.51
CA VAL A 64 -9.30 4.19 -8.86
C VAL A 64 -8.31 3.48 -9.76
N GLY A 65 -8.81 2.51 -10.53
CA GLY A 65 -7.99 1.79 -11.49
C GLY A 65 -7.22 0.62 -10.90
N ALA A 66 -6.15 0.25 -11.56
CA ALA A 66 -5.29 -0.85 -11.15
C ALA A 66 -3.84 -0.48 -11.37
N VAL A 67 -2.98 -0.89 -10.44
CA VAL A 67 -1.55 -0.59 -10.46
C VAL A 67 -0.78 -1.86 -10.19
N LYS A 68 0.27 -2.09 -10.95
CA LYS A 68 1.22 -3.17 -10.68
C LYS A 68 2.35 -2.62 -9.81
N PHE A 69 2.49 -3.18 -8.62
CA PHE A 69 3.59 -2.86 -7.72
C PHE A 69 4.71 -3.88 -7.88
N VAL A 70 5.93 -3.38 -8.02
CA VAL A 70 7.12 -4.21 -8.03
C VAL A 70 7.99 -3.81 -6.85
N ILE A 71 8.30 -4.77 -5.99
CA ILE A 71 8.99 -4.54 -4.74
C ILE A 71 10.27 -5.37 -4.73
N TYR A 72 11.38 -4.71 -4.41
CA TYR A 72 12.67 -5.35 -4.25
C TYR A 72 13.14 -5.21 -2.81
N ASP A 73 13.52 -6.32 -2.21
CA ASP A 73 14.01 -6.37 -0.83
C ASP A 73 15.54 -6.40 -0.84
N ASP A 74 16.16 -5.30 -0.44
CA ASP A 74 17.61 -5.18 -0.37
C ASP A 74 18.17 -5.22 1.06
N ARG A 75 17.32 -5.56 2.04
CA ARG A 75 17.75 -5.66 3.43
C ARG A 75 18.72 -6.83 3.62
N GLN A 76 19.86 -6.57 4.26
CA GLN A 76 20.92 -7.57 4.35
C GLN A 76 20.52 -8.81 5.13
N GLU A 77 19.72 -8.68 6.16
CA GLU A 77 19.34 -9.78 7.05
C GLU A 77 17.94 -10.31 6.78
N SER A 78 17.30 -9.87 5.71
CA SER A 78 15.98 -10.34 5.35
C SER A 78 16.04 -11.72 4.68
N ILE A 79 15.10 -12.58 5.04
CA ILE A 79 14.98 -13.90 4.40
C ILE A 79 14.49 -13.81 2.95
N THR A 80 13.96 -12.66 2.54
CA THR A 80 13.44 -12.45 1.17
C THR A 80 14.32 -11.51 0.35
N ARG A 81 15.56 -11.28 0.77
CA ARG A 81 16.47 -10.42 0.04
C ARG A 81 16.74 -10.94 -1.38
N GLY A 82 16.62 -10.03 -2.35
CA GLY A 82 16.88 -10.32 -3.76
C GLY A 82 15.73 -10.75 -4.63
#